data_ef4bd7bc1e5cecc457c60da63c91b643
#
_entry.id   ef4bd7bc1e5cecc457c60da63c91b643
#
_cell.length_a   1.000
_cell.length_b   1.000
_cell.length_c   1.000
_cell.angle_alpha   90.00
_cell.angle_beta   90.00
_cell.angle_gamma   90.00
#
_symmetry.space_group_name_H-M   'P 1'
#
loop_
_entity.id
_entity.type
_entity.pdbx_description
1 polymer ?
#
loop_
_entity_poly.entity_id
_entity_poly.type
_entity_poly.pdbx_seq_one_letter_code
_entity_poly.pdbx_strand_id
1 'polypeptide(L)'
;MMLAGMMAAGALALTAGAAQESDMLDVAAANRFAQLALDCVHREYPNKIAHVMVSDSDAQAPRDLTPIFYGCFDWHSAVHGHWLLTRLARQFPDAPFAADARAALAQSFTAGNLAGELAYFEGEGRASFERPYGLAWFLQLTAELRAWDDPQAREWAEILAPLEDVIEDRFLIWLPNLVYPVRSGTHNQTAFGFALTLDWARAAGRTALADLITAKSLAFHLEDRDCPLHYEPSGTDFLSPCLMTADLMRRVIPAEDYPAWLSAYLPGIPEDGSADWLAPGIVLDPTDGHLVHLDGVNLSRAWNLQGIAASLPQDDPRIASLNAAEAVHTEAGVAAVSEEHYEGSHWLASFAVYLVSGKAREAHTP
;
A
#
# COMPACT_ATOMS: atom_id res chain seq x y z
N MET A 1 30.34 -2.44 -40.49
CA MET A 1 28.86 -2.31 -40.67
C MET A 1 28.19 -3.45 -39.93
N MET A 2 28.03 -3.29 -38.59
CA MET A 2 27.25 -4.17 -37.69
C MET A 2 27.25 -3.50 -36.31
N LEU A 3 26.37 -2.55 -36.10
CA LEU A 3 26.07 -1.95 -34.78
C LEU A 3 24.71 -1.23 -34.87
N ALA A 4 23.66 -1.95 -35.18
CA ALA A 4 22.32 -1.38 -35.22
C ALA A 4 21.19 -2.34 -34.78
N GLY A 5 21.53 -3.45 -34.10
CA GLY A 5 20.56 -4.49 -33.77
C GLY A 5 20.17 -4.67 -32.29
N MET A 6 20.84 -4.04 -31.34
CA MET A 6 20.63 -4.34 -29.90
C MET A 6 19.80 -3.32 -29.12
N MET A 7 19.38 -2.20 -29.69
CA MET A 7 18.55 -1.22 -28.94
C MET A 7 17.04 -1.43 -29.01
N ALA A 8 16.55 -2.37 -29.83
CA ALA A 8 15.10 -2.54 -30.01
C ALA A 8 14.42 -3.51 -29.00
N ALA A 9 15.19 -4.43 -28.39
CA ALA A 9 14.60 -5.46 -27.51
C ALA A 9 14.28 -4.93 -26.11
N GLY A 10 15.10 -4.05 -25.54
CA GLY A 10 14.86 -3.49 -24.20
C GLY A 10 13.69 -2.50 -24.13
N ALA A 11 13.49 -1.72 -25.19
CA ALA A 11 12.35 -0.81 -25.29
C ALA A 11 11.01 -1.54 -25.50
N LEU A 12 11.02 -2.72 -26.15
CA LEU A 12 9.82 -3.52 -26.37
C LEU A 12 9.33 -4.22 -25.09
N ALA A 13 10.22 -4.65 -24.20
CA ALA A 13 9.82 -5.31 -22.96
C ALA A 13 9.22 -4.31 -21.94
N LEU A 14 9.78 -3.09 -21.83
CA LEU A 14 9.21 -2.02 -20.99
C LEU A 14 7.87 -1.50 -21.54
N THR A 15 7.72 -1.44 -22.86
CA THR A 15 6.45 -1.02 -23.50
C THR A 15 5.38 -2.13 -23.43
N ALA A 16 5.76 -3.40 -23.46
CA ALA A 16 4.82 -4.50 -23.31
C ALA A 16 4.26 -4.60 -21.88
N GLY A 17 5.11 -4.45 -20.85
CA GLY A 17 4.64 -4.41 -19.46
C GLY A 17 3.73 -3.23 -19.16
N ALA A 18 4.09 -2.04 -19.59
CA ALA A 18 3.26 -0.84 -19.43
C ALA A 18 1.95 -0.89 -20.24
N ALA A 19 1.96 -1.53 -21.43
CA ALA A 19 0.76 -1.74 -22.24
C ALA A 19 -0.19 -2.76 -21.58
N GLN A 20 0.33 -3.83 -20.97
CA GLN A 20 -0.48 -4.84 -20.30
C GLN A 20 -1.14 -4.31 -19.03
N GLU A 21 -0.50 -3.39 -18.30
CA GLU A 21 -1.10 -2.70 -17.14
C GLU A 21 -2.15 -1.67 -17.54
N SER A 22 -1.92 -0.92 -18.62
CA SER A 22 -2.94 -0.02 -19.17
C SER A 22 -4.20 -0.77 -19.63
N ASP A 23 -4.07 -2.05 -19.99
CA ASP A 23 -5.20 -2.91 -20.32
C ASP A 23 -5.95 -3.44 -19.08
N MET A 24 -5.27 -3.54 -17.90
CA MET A 24 -5.88 -4.02 -16.67
C MET A 24 -6.60 -2.93 -15.87
N LEU A 25 -6.20 -1.65 -16.00
CA LEU A 25 -6.85 -0.51 -15.40
C LEU A 25 -7.46 0.40 -16.48
N ASP A 26 -8.44 -0.10 -17.21
CA ASP A 26 -9.28 0.70 -18.08
C ASP A 26 -10.37 1.43 -17.29
N VAL A 27 -11.15 2.28 -17.97
CA VAL A 27 -12.26 3.03 -17.34
C VAL A 27 -13.30 2.10 -16.72
N ALA A 28 -13.52 0.91 -17.27
CA ALA A 28 -14.51 -0.04 -16.74
C ALA A 28 -14.02 -0.69 -15.45
N ALA A 29 -12.76 -1.10 -15.39
CA ALA A 29 -12.13 -1.61 -14.18
C ALA A 29 -12.04 -0.52 -13.10
N ALA A 30 -11.61 0.70 -13.47
CA ALA A 30 -11.56 1.85 -12.57
C ALA A 30 -12.95 2.17 -11.98
N ASN A 31 -14.01 2.13 -12.80
CA ASN A 31 -15.38 2.35 -12.33
C ASN A 31 -15.82 1.27 -11.33
N ARG A 32 -15.53 -0.01 -11.60
CA ARG A 32 -15.84 -1.12 -10.69
C ARG A 32 -15.12 -0.95 -9.34
N PHE A 33 -13.83 -0.64 -9.34
CA PHE A 33 -13.07 -0.42 -8.11
C PHE A 33 -13.53 0.84 -7.36
N ALA A 34 -13.82 1.93 -8.07
CA ALA A 34 -14.33 3.15 -7.46
C ALA A 34 -15.68 2.91 -6.77
N GLN A 35 -16.57 2.09 -7.39
CA GLN A 35 -17.86 1.79 -6.80
C GLN A 35 -17.73 1.04 -5.48
N LEU A 36 -16.84 0.06 -5.37
CA LEU A 36 -16.58 -0.64 -4.10
C LEU A 36 -16.17 0.31 -2.97
N ALA A 37 -15.33 1.30 -3.26
CA ALA A 37 -14.95 2.30 -2.27
C ALA A 37 -16.10 3.28 -1.96
N LEU A 38 -16.85 3.74 -2.96
CA LEU A 38 -18.02 4.61 -2.77
C LEU A 38 -19.09 3.95 -1.89
N ASP A 39 -19.28 2.65 -2.03
CA ASP A 39 -20.28 1.88 -1.27
C ASP A 39 -19.87 1.71 0.20
N CYS A 40 -18.61 1.95 0.57
CA CYS A 40 -18.15 1.71 1.92
C CYS A 40 -17.62 2.94 2.68
N VAL A 41 -17.00 3.95 2.03
CA VAL A 41 -16.33 5.05 2.74
C VAL A 41 -17.23 5.84 3.72
N HIS A 42 -18.53 5.85 3.47
CA HIS A 42 -19.53 6.44 4.36
C HIS A 42 -20.54 5.44 4.96
N ARG A 43 -20.28 4.14 4.76
CA ARG A 43 -21.06 3.07 5.38
C ARG A 43 -20.52 2.80 6.77
N GLU A 44 -21.22 3.27 7.79
CA GLU A 44 -20.78 3.21 9.18
C GLU A 44 -20.73 1.78 9.74
N TYR A 45 -21.65 0.91 9.32
CA TYR A 45 -21.76 -0.46 9.84
C TYR A 45 -21.80 -1.52 8.73
N PRO A 46 -21.21 -2.75 9.00
CA PRO A 46 -20.52 -3.16 10.22
C PRO A 46 -19.24 -2.37 10.45
N ASN A 47 -18.79 -2.23 11.74
CA ASN A 47 -17.59 -1.48 12.08
C ASN A 47 -16.82 -2.11 13.23
N LYS A 48 -15.50 -2.02 13.19
CA LYS A 48 -14.57 -2.49 14.21
C LYS A 48 -13.77 -1.31 14.76
N ILE A 49 -14.18 -0.78 15.90
CA ILE A 49 -13.39 0.21 16.64
C ILE A 49 -12.28 -0.52 17.40
N ALA A 50 -11.03 -0.11 17.18
CA ALA A 50 -9.86 -0.72 17.77
C ALA A 50 -9.03 0.31 18.56
N HIS A 51 -9.51 0.70 19.77
CA HIS A 51 -8.78 1.59 20.65
C HIS A 51 -8.83 1.13 22.12
N VAL A 52 -7.92 1.67 22.93
CA VAL A 52 -7.95 1.50 24.38
C VAL A 52 -8.98 2.48 24.96
N MET A 53 -9.97 1.96 25.69
CA MET A 53 -10.93 2.79 26.43
C MET A 53 -10.35 3.12 27.81
N VAL A 54 -10.33 4.40 28.17
CA VAL A 54 -9.92 4.88 29.50
C VAL A 54 -11.11 5.28 30.35
N SER A 55 -12.29 5.45 29.73
CA SER A 55 -13.55 5.77 30.41
C SER A 55 -14.76 5.36 29.55
N ASP A 56 -15.96 5.43 30.14
CA ASP A 56 -17.23 5.18 29.42
C ASP A 56 -17.46 6.15 28.26
N SER A 57 -16.87 7.34 28.30
CA SER A 57 -16.99 8.34 27.23
C SER A 57 -16.25 7.94 25.94
N ASP A 58 -15.41 6.92 25.99
CA ASP A 58 -14.74 6.37 24.79
C ASP A 58 -15.64 5.42 23.97
N ALA A 59 -16.78 5.01 24.54
CA ALA A 59 -17.78 4.17 23.85
C ALA A 59 -18.75 5.04 23.03
N GLN A 60 -18.31 5.45 21.84
CA GLN A 60 -19.10 6.29 20.94
C GLN A 60 -19.26 5.63 19.57
N ALA A 61 -20.18 6.15 18.74
CA ALA A 61 -20.34 5.68 17.37
C ALA A 61 -19.08 6.01 16.53
N PRO A 62 -18.75 5.19 15.51
CA PRO A 62 -17.56 5.41 14.67
C PRO A 62 -17.46 6.84 14.11
N ARG A 63 -18.54 7.40 13.56
CA ARG A 63 -18.55 8.76 13.00
C ARG A 63 -18.36 9.87 14.03
N ASP A 64 -18.65 9.60 15.31
CA ASP A 64 -18.45 10.56 16.39
C ASP A 64 -17.00 10.53 16.90
N LEU A 65 -16.31 9.39 16.74
CA LEU A 65 -14.90 9.20 17.10
C LEU A 65 -13.97 9.71 16.00
N THR A 66 -14.18 9.24 14.77
CA THR A 66 -13.32 9.50 13.61
C THR A 66 -14.15 9.98 12.42
N PRO A 67 -14.60 11.24 12.44
CA PRO A 67 -15.61 11.74 11.49
C PRO A 67 -15.13 11.83 10.03
N ILE A 68 -13.82 11.76 9.77
CA ILE A 68 -13.29 11.67 8.41
C ILE A 68 -13.33 10.20 7.92
N PHE A 69 -12.87 9.25 8.76
CA PHE A 69 -12.61 7.87 8.35
C PHE A 69 -13.41 6.87 9.20
N TYR A 70 -14.73 6.95 9.15
CA TYR A 70 -15.63 6.10 9.96
C TYR A 70 -16.24 4.92 9.21
N GLY A 71 -16.08 4.86 7.87
CA GLY A 71 -16.69 3.83 7.03
C GLY A 71 -15.82 2.60 6.84
N CYS A 72 -16.17 1.79 5.83
CA CYS A 72 -15.39 0.63 5.36
C CYS A 72 -14.91 -0.32 6.46
N PHE A 73 -15.72 -0.61 7.48
CA PHE A 73 -15.43 -1.53 8.57
C PHE A 73 -14.49 -1.00 9.65
N ASP A 74 -13.37 -0.34 9.32
CA ASP A 74 -12.42 0.22 10.27
C ASP A 74 -11.70 1.46 9.69
N TRP A 75 -10.92 2.12 10.54
CA TRP A 75 -10.28 3.38 10.19
C TRP A 75 -9.35 3.27 8.98
N HIS A 76 -8.46 2.26 8.97
CA HIS A 76 -7.50 2.12 7.89
C HIS A 76 -8.15 1.73 6.56
N SER A 77 -9.20 0.91 6.59
CA SER A 77 -9.93 0.56 5.38
C SER A 77 -10.65 1.78 4.79
N ALA A 78 -11.22 2.65 5.65
CA ALA A 78 -11.75 3.93 5.19
C ALA A 78 -10.66 4.80 4.56
N VAL A 79 -9.48 4.90 5.20
CA VAL A 79 -8.34 5.68 4.69
C VAL A 79 -7.91 5.23 3.30
N HIS A 80 -7.65 3.94 3.10
CA HIS A 80 -7.20 3.48 1.79
C HIS A 80 -8.33 3.39 0.75
N GLY A 81 -9.61 3.35 1.18
CA GLY A 81 -10.74 3.60 0.31
C GLY A 81 -10.76 5.04 -0.23
N HIS A 82 -10.50 6.03 0.62
CA HIS A 82 -10.35 7.43 0.20
C HIS A 82 -9.12 7.63 -0.68
N TRP A 83 -8.00 6.95 -0.40
CA TRP A 83 -6.85 6.94 -1.29
C TRP A 83 -7.19 6.40 -2.69
N LEU A 84 -7.91 5.28 -2.76
CA LEU A 84 -8.37 4.70 -4.02
C LEU A 84 -9.20 5.70 -4.83
N LEU A 85 -10.20 6.35 -4.19
CA LEU A 85 -11.03 7.36 -4.85
C LEU A 85 -10.20 8.55 -5.35
N THR A 86 -9.23 9.01 -4.55
CA THR A 86 -8.30 10.09 -4.92
C THR A 86 -7.46 9.70 -6.14
N ARG A 87 -6.85 8.50 -6.11
CA ARG A 87 -6.01 7.98 -7.18
C ARG A 87 -6.78 7.84 -8.49
N LEU A 88 -7.95 7.22 -8.44
CA LEU A 88 -8.77 7.00 -9.64
C LEU A 88 -9.39 8.30 -10.19
N ALA A 89 -9.87 9.21 -9.34
CA ALA A 89 -10.38 10.50 -9.79
C ALA A 89 -9.29 11.38 -10.43
N ARG A 90 -8.04 11.24 -9.97
CA ARG A 90 -6.88 11.90 -10.58
C ARG A 90 -6.54 11.30 -11.95
N GLN A 91 -6.52 9.96 -12.06
CA GLN A 91 -6.13 9.28 -13.31
C GLN A 91 -7.22 9.30 -14.38
N PHE A 92 -8.49 9.31 -13.97
CA PHE A 92 -9.67 9.23 -14.83
C PHE A 92 -10.63 10.39 -14.55
N PRO A 93 -10.24 11.65 -14.76
CA PRO A 93 -11.03 12.82 -14.35
C PRO A 93 -12.39 12.93 -15.06
N ASP A 94 -12.51 12.34 -16.26
CA ASP A 94 -13.73 12.35 -17.09
C ASP A 94 -14.55 11.05 -16.97
N ALA A 95 -14.16 10.11 -16.09
CA ALA A 95 -14.88 8.86 -15.91
C ALA A 95 -16.23 9.06 -15.20
N PRO A 96 -17.22 8.18 -15.42
CA PRO A 96 -18.54 8.32 -14.80
C PRO A 96 -18.53 8.45 -13.27
N PHE A 97 -17.61 7.77 -12.59
CA PHE A 97 -17.48 7.79 -11.13
C PHE A 97 -16.75 9.05 -10.58
N ALA A 98 -16.07 9.81 -11.42
CA ALA A 98 -15.15 10.88 -10.95
C ALA A 98 -15.89 11.97 -10.15
N ALA A 99 -17.09 12.34 -10.56
CA ALA A 99 -17.89 13.33 -9.85
C ALA A 99 -18.34 12.83 -8.47
N ASP A 100 -18.77 11.56 -8.37
CA ASP A 100 -19.20 10.94 -7.12
C ASP A 100 -18.02 10.73 -6.18
N ALA A 101 -16.85 10.32 -6.70
CA ALA A 101 -15.62 10.23 -5.94
C ALA A 101 -15.22 11.58 -5.33
N ARG A 102 -15.24 12.67 -6.12
CA ARG A 102 -14.97 14.02 -5.61
C ARG A 102 -16.00 14.46 -4.56
N ALA A 103 -17.26 14.14 -4.73
CA ALA A 103 -18.31 14.46 -3.77
C ALA A 103 -18.09 13.71 -2.44
N ALA A 104 -17.73 12.43 -2.50
CA ALA A 104 -17.41 11.64 -1.31
C ALA A 104 -16.17 12.19 -0.56
N LEU A 105 -15.10 12.53 -1.28
CA LEU A 105 -13.90 13.14 -0.70
C LEU A 105 -14.22 14.51 -0.06
N ALA A 106 -15.03 15.35 -0.72
CA ALA A 106 -15.44 16.65 -0.20
C ALA A 106 -16.34 16.55 1.06
N GLN A 107 -17.15 15.49 1.16
CA GLN A 107 -17.94 15.22 2.36
C GLN A 107 -17.05 14.89 3.56
N SER A 108 -15.97 14.14 3.34
CA SER A 108 -15.04 13.72 4.39
C SER A 108 -14.05 14.82 4.76
N PHE A 109 -13.40 15.45 3.80
CA PHE A 109 -12.29 16.37 4.01
C PHE A 109 -12.77 17.79 4.29
N THR A 110 -13.30 18.00 5.50
CA THR A 110 -13.74 19.30 5.99
C THR A 110 -12.98 19.70 7.26
N ALA A 111 -12.82 20.99 7.50
CA ALA A 111 -12.19 21.48 8.72
C ALA A 111 -12.92 21.02 10.00
N GLY A 112 -14.26 20.86 9.94
CA GLY A 112 -15.06 20.38 11.06
C GLY A 112 -14.76 18.91 11.38
N ASN A 113 -14.72 18.06 10.38
CA ASN A 113 -14.37 16.64 10.54
C ASN A 113 -12.92 16.48 11.01
N LEU A 114 -11.98 17.28 10.46
CA LEU A 114 -10.59 17.25 10.90
C LEU A 114 -10.46 17.57 12.40
N ALA A 115 -11.19 18.56 12.91
CA ALA A 115 -11.13 18.90 14.33
C ALA A 115 -11.55 17.71 15.22
N GLY A 116 -12.57 16.94 14.82
CA GLY A 116 -12.98 15.73 15.52
C GLY A 116 -11.94 14.62 15.44
N GLU A 117 -11.36 14.42 14.24
CA GLU A 117 -10.30 13.44 14.02
C GLU A 117 -9.05 13.73 14.86
N LEU A 118 -8.61 14.99 14.92
CA LEU A 118 -7.49 15.42 15.75
C LEU A 118 -7.78 15.21 17.24
N ALA A 119 -8.97 15.58 17.72
CA ALA A 119 -9.37 15.35 19.10
C ALA A 119 -9.33 13.86 19.48
N TYR A 120 -9.72 12.98 18.56
CA TYR A 120 -9.61 11.54 18.75
C TYR A 120 -8.14 11.09 18.84
N PHE A 121 -7.28 11.56 17.93
CA PHE A 121 -5.86 11.22 17.94
C PHE A 121 -5.12 11.73 19.18
N GLU A 122 -5.50 12.88 19.73
CA GLU A 122 -4.92 13.47 20.95
C GLU A 122 -5.45 12.82 22.24
N GLY A 123 -6.49 12.00 22.14
CA GLY A 123 -7.12 11.34 23.28
C GLY A 123 -6.16 10.40 24.03
N GLU A 124 -6.38 10.23 25.33
CA GLU A 124 -5.62 9.31 26.17
C GLU A 124 -5.79 7.86 25.65
N GLY A 125 -4.71 7.07 25.69
CA GLY A 125 -4.72 5.68 25.21
C GLY A 125 -4.63 5.52 23.68
N ARG A 126 -4.53 6.61 22.88
CA ARG A 126 -4.53 6.59 21.41
C ARG A 126 -3.13 6.52 20.76
N ALA A 127 -2.05 6.55 21.54
CA ALA A 127 -0.68 6.65 20.99
C ALA A 127 -0.26 5.52 20.03
N SER A 128 -0.86 4.33 20.14
CA SER A 128 -0.60 3.17 19.26
C SER A 128 -1.71 2.90 18.26
N PHE A 129 -2.75 3.75 18.21
CA PHE A 129 -3.87 3.59 17.28
C PHE A 129 -3.35 3.58 15.84
N GLU A 130 -3.73 2.55 15.08
CA GLU A 130 -3.41 2.33 13.66
C GLU A 130 -1.91 2.20 13.29
N ARG A 131 -1.04 2.06 14.24
CA ARG A 131 0.42 2.03 14.03
C ARG A 131 0.93 0.63 13.65
N PRO A 132 1.70 0.47 12.54
CA PRO A 132 2.05 1.52 11.57
C PRO A 132 1.13 1.58 10.34
N TYR A 133 0.31 0.56 10.08
CA TYR A 133 -0.36 0.29 8.81
C TYR A 133 -1.31 1.41 8.39
N GLY A 134 -2.31 1.72 9.21
CA GLY A 134 -3.30 2.75 8.89
C GLY A 134 -2.67 4.13 8.78
N LEU A 135 -1.69 4.44 9.67
CA LEU A 135 -0.95 5.70 9.62
C LEU A 135 -0.18 5.85 8.30
N ALA A 136 0.45 4.77 7.82
CA ALA A 136 1.18 4.77 6.56
C ALA A 136 0.24 4.95 5.34
N TRP A 137 -0.95 4.34 5.35
CA TRP A 137 -1.97 4.56 4.33
C TRP A 137 -2.49 5.99 4.32
N PHE A 138 -2.66 6.62 5.48
CA PHE A 138 -3.06 8.04 5.55
C PHE A 138 -1.98 8.93 4.90
N LEU A 139 -0.71 8.70 5.20
CA LEU A 139 0.39 9.43 4.56
C LEU A 139 0.44 9.18 3.05
N GLN A 140 0.11 7.95 2.60
CA GLN A 140 -0.02 7.63 1.18
C GLN A 140 -1.18 8.39 0.50
N LEU A 141 -2.32 8.54 1.19
CA LEU A 141 -3.45 9.35 0.73
C LEU A 141 -3.03 10.82 0.54
N THR A 142 -2.36 11.40 1.53
CA THR A 142 -1.95 12.80 1.45
C THR A 142 -0.84 13.04 0.43
N ALA A 143 0.05 12.06 0.20
CA ALA A 143 1.00 12.09 -0.92
C ALA A 143 0.30 12.12 -2.28
N GLU A 144 -0.79 11.35 -2.46
CA GLU A 144 -1.59 11.34 -3.67
C GLU A 144 -2.29 12.68 -3.92
N LEU A 145 -2.86 13.30 -2.86
CA LEU A 145 -3.47 14.63 -2.94
C LEU A 145 -2.45 15.71 -3.34
N ARG A 146 -1.23 15.67 -2.77
CA ARG A 146 -0.14 16.60 -3.11
C ARG A 146 0.35 16.44 -4.54
N ALA A 147 0.33 15.22 -5.08
CA ALA A 147 0.72 14.92 -6.45
C ALA A 147 -0.37 15.27 -7.49
N TRP A 148 -1.57 15.62 -7.04
CA TRP A 148 -2.68 15.99 -7.92
C TRP A 148 -2.68 17.48 -8.20
N ASP A 149 -2.36 17.89 -9.44
CA ASP A 149 -2.42 19.29 -9.86
C ASP A 149 -3.88 19.75 -10.08
N ASP A 150 -4.58 19.93 -8.98
CA ASP A 150 -5.99 20.28 -8.92
C ASP A 150 -6.24 21.22 -7.72
N PRO A 151 -7.02 22.33 -7.87
CA PRO A 151 -7.27 23.28 -6.78
C PRO A 151 -7.96 22.64 -5.57
N GLN A 152 -8.91 21.73 -5.80
CA GLN A 152 -9.66 21.06 -4.75
C GLN A 152 -8.78 20.05 -4.00
N ALA A 153 -7.90 19.32 -4.72
CA ALA A 153 -6.94 18.42 -4.11
C ALA A 153 -5.94 19.17 -3.20
N ARG A 154 -5.49 20.37 -3.62
CA ARG A 154 -4.64 21.24 -2.80
C ARG A 154 -5.36 21.69 -1.52
N GLU A 155 -6.63 22.11 -1.63
CA GLU A 155 -7.45 22.46 -0.46
C GLU A 155 -7.58 21.29 0.51
N TRP A 156 -7.86 20.08 0.02
CA TRP A 156 -7.95 18.89 0.85
C TRP A 156 -6.61 18.52 1.52
N ALA A 157 -5.50 18.66 0.80
CA ALA A 157 -4.17 18.45 1.37
C ALA A 157 -3.87 19.46 2.49
N GLU A 158 -4.27 20.74 2.32
CA GLU A 158 -4.13 21.76 3.36
C GLU A 158 -5.02 21.45 4.58
N ILE A 159 -6.26 21.00 4.38
CA ILE A 159 -7.16 20.59 5.46
C ILE A 159 -6.54 19.44 6.25
N LEU A 160 -5.98 18.43 5.60
CA LEU A 160 -5.44 17.23 6.26
C LEU A 160 -4.03 17.42 6.86
N ALA A 161 -3.31 18.49 6.51
CA ALA A 161 -1.94 18.73 6.95
C ALA A 161 -1.72 18.67 8.49
N PRO A 162 -2.62 19.17 9.35
CA PRO A 162 -2.43 19.04 10.79
C PRO A 162 -2.43 17.57 11.28
N LEU A 163 -3.17 16.68 10.62
CA LEU A 163 -3.14 15.26 10.97
C LEU A 163 -1.88 14.57 10.43
N GLU A 164 -1.31 15.03 9.28
CA GLU A 164 0.01 14.58 8.84
C GLU A 164 1.08 14.87 9.90
N ASP A 165 1.07 16.10 10.46
CA ASP A 165 2.05 16.50 11.48
C ASP A 165 1.91 15.63 12.76
N VAL A 166 0.70 15.36 13.23
CA VAL A 166 0.46 14.45 14.38
C VAL A 166 0.97 13.03 14.08
N ILE A 167 0.76 12.53 12.88
CA ILE A 167 1.21 11.19 12.48
C ILE A 167 2.74 11.14 12.34
N GLU A 168 3.36 12.15 11.73
CA GLU A 168 4.82 12.27 11.68
C GLU A 168 5.43 12.25 13.07
N ASP A 169 4.91 13.05 14.01
CA ASP A 169 5.37 13.09 15.40
C ASP A 169 5.25 11.72 16.07
N ARG A 170 4.16 10.97 15.82
CA ARG A 170 4.02 9.59 16.34
C ARG A 170 5.11 8.67 15.83
N PHE A 171 5.49 8.74 14.55
CA PHE A 171 6.61 7.98 14.02
C PHE A 171 7.94 8.41 14.64
N LEU A 172 8.22 9.71 14.74
CA LEU A 172 9.44 10.26 15.33
C LEU A 172 9.62 9.87 16.81
N ILE A 173 8.51 9.76 17.57
CA ILE A 173 8.52 9.33 18.98
C ILE A 173 8.67 7.80 19.07
N TRP A 174 8.04 7.03 18.20
CA TRP A 174 8.01 5.58 18.29
C TRP A 174 9.28 4.91 17.77
N LEU A 175 9.77 5.33 16.59
CA LEU A 175 10.87 4.64 15.88
C LEU A 175 12.18 4.55 16.70
N PRO A 176 12.61 5.55 17.48
CA PRO A 176 13.78 5.41 18.34
C PRO A 176 13.68 4.25 19.33
N ASN A 177 12.46 3.95 19.82
CA ASN A 177 12.20 2.90 20.81
C ASN A 177 11.95 1.52 20.17
N LEU A 178 11.83 1.42 18.85
CA LEU A 178 11.67 0.16 18.14
C LEU A 178 13.04 -0.49 17.96
N VAL A 179 13.32 -1.52 18.76
CA VAL A 179 14.61 -2.23 18.76
C VAL A 179 14.64 -3.35 17.72
N TYR A 180 13.51 -3.99 17.46
CA TYR A 180 13.36 -5.09 16.51
C TYR A 180 12.24 -4.81 15.50
N PRO A 181 12.40 -5.19 14.21
CA PRO A 181 11.30 -5.10 13.25
C PRO A 181 10.21 -6.13 13.55
N VAL A 182 8.98 -5.79 13.22
CA VAL A 182 7.86 -6.76 13.21
C VAL A 182 7.81 -7.37 11.82
N ARG A 183 8.03 -8.71 11.74
CA ARG A 183 8.09 -9.49 10.50
C ARG A 183 6.83 -10.37 10.34
N SER A 184 5.65 -9.81 10.58
CA SER A 184 4.37 -10.49 10.34
C SER A 184 3.79 -10.08 8.99
N GLY A 185 2.87 -10.86 8.44
CA GLY A 185 2.12 -10.50 7.24
C GLY A 185 0.84 -9.70 7.51
N THR A 186 0.76 -9.00 8.67
CA THR A 186 -0.44 -8.29 9.13
C THR A 186 -0.17 -6.82 9.43
N HIS A 187 -1.16 -6.08 9.95
CA HIS A 187 -1.18 -4.62 10.14
C HIS A 187 0.02 -4.04 10.92
N ASN A 188 0.66 -4.83 11.78
CA ASN A 188 1.81 -4.36 12.56
C ASN A 188 3.16 -4.55 11.85
N GLN A 189 3.19 -5.01 10.59
CA GLN A 189 4.42 -5.18 9.81
C GLN A 189 5.15 -3.86 9.62
N THR A 190 6.44 -3.83 10.01
CA THR A 190 7.23 -2.60 9.90
C THR A 190 7.65 -2.27 8.48
N ALA A 191 8.00 -3.27 7.66
CA ALA A 191 8.51 -3.01 6.31
C ALA A 191 7.47 -2.29 5.42
N PHE A 192 6.19 -2.71 5.47
CA PHE A 192 5.10 -2.03 4.77
C PHE A 192 4.92 -0.59 5.27
N GLY A 193 4.79 -0.42 6.60
CA GLY A 193 4.61 0.90 7.20
C GLY A 193 5.76 1.85 6.86
N PHE A 194 6.99 1.34 6.87
CA PHE A 194 8.19 2.12 6.52
C PHE A 194 8.23 2.50 5.04
N ALA A 195 7.87 1.58 4.14
CA ALA A 195 7.90 1.83 2.70
C ALA A 195 6.97 3.01 2.31
N LEU A 196 5.69 2.96 2.72
CA LEU A 196 4.74 4.02 2.39
C LEU A 196 5.08 5.34 3.10
N THR A 197 5.49 5.27 4.38
CA THR A 197 5.88 6.47 5.14
C THR A 197 7.13 7.13 4.56
N LEU A 198 8.10 6.34 4.09
CA LEU A 198 9.32 6.84 3.45
C LEU A 198 9.02 7.55 2.12
N ASP A 199 8.16 6.94 1.28
CA ASP A 199 7.75 7.53 0.02
C ASP A 199 7.06 8.89 0.25
N TRP A 200 6.14 8.97 1.24
CA TRP A 200 5.53 10.24 1.63
C TRP A 200 6.54 11.24 2.18
N ALA A 201 7.41 10.83 3.10
CA ALA A 201 8.35 11.72 3.75
C ALA A 201 9.31 12.37 2.72
N ARG A 202 9.75 11.61 1.73
CA ARG A 202 10.55 12.14 0.61
C ARG A 202 9.77 13.11 -0.26
N ALA A 203 8.54 12.76 -0.64
CA ALA A 203 7.68 13.61 -1.48
C ALA A 203 7.27 14.92 -0.76
N ALA A 204 7.06 14.87 0.56
CA ALA A 204 6.68 16.00 1.39
C ALA A 204 7.89 16.81 1.93
N GLY A 205 9.13 16.38 1.65
CA GLY A 205 10.35 17.05 2.16
C GLY A 205 10.58 16.89 3.67
N ARG A 206 10.03 15.84 4.29
CA ARG A 206 10.17 15.53 5.72
C ARG A 206 11.48 14.74 5.97
N THR A 207 12.61 15.41 5.78
CA THR A 207 13.94 14.78 5.77
C THR A 207 14.28 14.06 7.07
N ALA A 208 13.93 14.63 8.24
CA ALA A 208 14.21 14.00 9.53
C ALA A 208 13.56 12.61 9.68
N LEU A 209 12.32 12.46 9.24
CA LEU A 209 11.62 11.18 9.26
C LEU A 209 12.17 10.22 8.19
N ALA A 210 12.44 10.73 6.98
CA ALA A 210 13.03 9.93 5.91
C ALA A 210 14.39 9.33 6.32
N ASP A 211 15.27 10.14 6.92
CA ASP A 211 16.57 9.72 7.42
C ASP A 211 16.45 8.68 8.55
N LEU A 212 15.51 8.90 9.48
CA LEU A 212 15.26 7.97 10.58
C LEU A 212 14.77 6.62 10.08
N ILE A 213 13.80 6.60 9.14
CA ILE A 213 13.28 5.35 8.55
C ILE A 213 14.38 4.65 7.77
N THR A 214 15.17 5.38 6.97
CA THR A 214 16.30 4.81 6.23
C THR A 214 17.30 4.15 7.18
N ALA A 215 17.72 4.85 8.23
CA ALA A 215 18.65 4.32 9.22
C ALA A 215 18.10 3.08 9.94
N LYS A 216 16.82 3.08 10.33
CA LYS A 216 16.16 1.92 10.94
C LYS A 216 16.03 0.74 9.98
N SER A 217 15.68 0.99 8.72
CA SER A 217 15.58 -0.06 7.70
C SER A 217 16.91 -0.76 7.48
N LEU A 218 18.00 0.01 7.35
CA LEU A 218 19.34 -0.54 7.21
C LEU A 218 19.76 -1.31 8.48
N ALA A 219 19.53 -0.75 9.67
CA ALA A 219 19.87 -1.41 10.94
C ALA A 219 19.11 -2.72 11.15
N PHE A 220 17.88 -2.84 10.64
CA PHE A 220 17.05 -4.03 10.79
C PHE A 220 17.31 -5.11 9.75
N HIS A 221 17.65 -4.72 8.50
CA HIS A 221 17.54 -5.62 7.36
C HIS A 221 18.80 -5.72 6.50
N LEU A 222 19.80 -4.86 6.67
CA LEU A 222 21.00 -4.92 5.84
C LEU A 222 21.74 -6.26 5.95
N GLU A 223 21.75 -6.84 7.15
CA GLU A 223 22.42 -8.12 7.44
C GLU A 223 21.48 -9.34 7.34
N ASP A 224 20.18 -9.13 7.03
CA ASP A 224 19.25 -10.25 6.85
C ASP A 224 19.67 -11.08 5.61
N ARG A 225 19.58 -12.42 5.75
CA ARG A 225 19.94 -13.39 4.72
C ARG A 225 18.93 -14.53 4.70
N ASP A 226 18.74 -15.15 3.53
CA ASP A 226 17.95 -16.37 3.34
C ASP A 226 16.57 -16.29 4.03
N CYS A 227 15.78 -15.26 3.65
CA CYS A 227 14.44 -15.08 4.22
C CYS A 227 13.57 -16.32 3.96
N PRO A 228 12.92 -16.89 5.00
CA PRO A 228 12.21 -18.16 4.88
C PRO A 228 10.85 -18.01 4.15
N LEU A 229 10.88 -17.60 2.88
CA LEU A 229 9.70 -17.37 2.05
C LEU A 229 8.78 -18.60 1.95
N HIS A 230 9.32 -19.81 2.17
CA HIS A 230 8.56 -21.06 2.17
C HIS A 230 7.65 -21.23 3.40
N TYR A 231 7.76 -20.38 4.43
CA TYR A 231 6.80 -20.30 5.54
C TYR A 231 5.62 -19.37 5.26
N GLU A 232 5.67 -18.66 4.15
CA GLU A 232 4.61 -17.73 3.75
C GLU A 232 3.64 -18.35 2.74
N PRO A 233 2.35 -17.98 2.81
CA PRO A 233 1.76 -17.10 3.81
C PRO A 233 1.46 -17.81 5.12
N SER A 234 1.41 -17.08 6.25
CA SER A 234 0.70 -17.52 7.45
C SER A 234 -0.82 -17.43 7.20
N GLY A 235 -1.61 -18.17 7.98
CA GLY A 235 -3.04 -18.40 7.68
C GLY A 235 -3.93 -17.17 7.56
N THR A 236 -3.49 -16.00 8.05
CA THR A 236 -4.25 -14.73 8.02
C THR A 236 -3.42 -13.55 7.51
N ASP A 237 -2.34 -13.82 6.79
CA ASP A 237 -1.51 -12.79 6.17
C ASP A 237 -2.24 -12.14 4.99
N PHE A 238 -2.01 -10.85 4.80
CA PHE A 238 -2.35 -10.09 3.58
C PHE A 238 -1.12 -9.38 2.98
N LEU A 239 0.02 -9.49 3.64
CA LEU A 239 1.33 -9.03 3.20
C LEU A 239 2.32 -10.20 3.24
N SER A 240 3.31 -10.21 2.35
CA SER A 240 4.44 -11.13 2.40
C SER A 240 5.57 -10.49 3.19
N PRO A 241 5.94 -10.98 4.39
CA PRO A 241 7.03 -10.40 5.16
C PRO A 241 8.36 -10.31 4.40
N CYS A 242 8.74 -11.37 3.69
CA CYS A 242 10.00 -11.39 2.93
C CYS A 242 9.97 -10.44 1.74
N LEU A 243 8.91 -10.45 0.92
CA LEU A 243 8.84 -9.59 -0.25
C LEU A 243 8.66 -8.11 0.12
N MET A 244 7.88 -7.81 1.18
CA MET A 244 7.76 -6.44 1.68
C MET A 244 9.09 -5.89 2.20
N THR A 245 9.89 -6.73 2.86
CA THR A 245 11.24 -6.31 3.28
C THR A 245 12.13 -6.05 2.06
N ALA A 246 12.07 -6.90 1.03
CA ALA A 246 12.83 -6.67 -0.22
C ALA A 246 12.37 -5.39 -0.93
N ASP A 247 11.06 -5.11 -0.93
CA ASP A 247 10.47 -3.90 -1.52
C ASP A 247 10.85 -2.63 -0.72
N LEU A 248 10.91 -2.70 0.62
CA LEU A 248 11.46 -1.61 1.43
C LEU A 248 12.94 -1.37 1.13
N MET A 249 13.74 -2.45 1.08
CA MET A 249 15.20 -2.33 0.96
C MET A 249 15.64 -1.77 -0.39
N ARG A 250 14.90 -1.97 -1.49
CA ARG A 250 15.20 -1.29 -2.77
C ARG A 250 15.05 0.22 -2.70
N ARG A 251 14.34 0.76 -1.69
CA ARG A 251 14.18 2.20 -1.46
C ARG A 251 15.32 2.81 -0.66
N VAL A 252 16.13 2.00 0.03
CA VAL A 252 17.14 2.48 1.00
C VAL A 252 18.55 2.02 0.70
N ILE A 253 18.74 0.92 -0.03
CA ILE A 253 20.04 0.46 -0.49
C ILE A 253 20.37 1.17 -1.82
N PRO A 254 21.63 1.63 -2.05
CA PRO A 254 22.06 2.12 -3.36
C PRO A 254 21.73 1.12 -4.47
N ALA A 255 21.29 1.63 -5.62
CA ALA A 255 20.80 0.78 -6.72
C ALA A 255 21.85 -0.25 -7.19
N GLU A 256 23.14 0.10 -7.15
CA GLU A 256 24.26 -0.76 -7.50
C GLU A 256 24.48 -1.91 -6.49
N ASP A 257 24.10 -1.75 -5.24
CA ASP A 257 24.30 -2.75 -4.18
C ASP A 257 23.08 -3.65 -3.98
N TYR A 258 21.88 -3.19 -4.39
CA TYR A 258 20.62 -3.90 -4.17
C TYR A 258 20.59 -5.30 -4.80
N PRO A 259 21.08 -5.57 -6.03
CA PRO A 259 21.05 -6.89 -6.63
C PRO A 259 21.84 -7.94 -5.84
N ALA A 260 22.99 -7.54 -5.27
CA ALA A 260 23.84 -8.42 -4.46
C ALA A 260 23.18 -8.71 -3.09
N TRP A 261 22.58 -7.69 -2.46
CA TRP A 261 21.82 -7.86 -1.22
C TRP A 261 20.62 -8.79 -1.45
N LEU A 262 19.84 -8.58 -2.52
CA LEU A 262 18.68 -9.39 -2.86
C LEU A 262 19.06 -10.87 -3.10
N SER A 263 20.19 -11.15 -3.75
CA SER A 263 20.68 -12.52 -3.96
C SER A 263 20.98 -13.24 -2.65
N ALA A 264 21.47 -12.51 -1.64
CA ALA A 264 21.72 -13.08 -0.33
C ALA A 264 20.46 -13.19 0.53
N TYR A 265 19.51 -12.28 0.34
CA TYR A 265 18.26 -12.22 1.09
C TYR A 265 17.20 -13.21 0.58
N LEU A 266 17.05 -13.33 -0.74
CA LEU A 266 16.12 -14.26 -1.42
C LEU A 266 16.88 -15.11 -2.47
N PRO A 267 17.74 -16.03 -2.03
CA PRO A 267 18.55 -16.84 -2.93
C PRO A 267 17.73 -17.82 -3.76
N GLY A 268 16.47 -18.06 -3.41
CA GLY A 268 15.56 -18.98 -4.09
C GLY A 268 14.84 -18.40 -5.30
N ILE A 269 15.07 -17.13 -5.70
CA ILE A 269 14.48 -16.60 -6.93
C ILE A 269 15.11 -17.27 -8.15
N PRO A 270 14.33 -17.98 -9.00
CA PRO A 270 14.89 -18.68 -10.17
C PRO A 270 15.36 -17.72 -11.27
N GLU A 271 16.23 -18.24 -12.15
CA GLU A 271 16.75 -17.52 -13.32
C GLU A 271 16.23 -18.11 -14.65
N ASP A 272 15.32 -19.08 -14.59
CA ASP A 272 14.81 -19.84 -15.75
C ASP A 272 13.47 -19.33 -16.31
N GLY A 273 12.91 -18.27 -15.71
CA GLY A 273 11.62 -17.69 -16.11
C GLY A 273 10.40 -18.42 -15.56
N SER A 274 10.58 -19.38 -14.64
CA SER A 274 9.46 -20.10 -14.01
C SER A 274 8.69 -19.22 -13.02
N ALA A 275 7.40 -19.52 -12.81
CA ALA A 275 6.53 -18.86 -11.83
C ALA A 275 6.23 -19.73 -10.61
N ASP A 276 6.51 -21.02 -10.66
CA ASP A 276 6.08 -22.03 -9.69
C ASP A 276 6.86 -22.03 -8.36
N TRP A 277 7.89 -21.18 -8.26
CA TRP A 277 8.65 -20.98 -7.03
C TRP A 277 7.87 -20.23 -5.94
N LEU A 278 6.77 -19.56 -6.31
CA LEU A 278 5.92 -18.79 -5.40
C LEU A 278 4.44 -19.04 -5.74
N ALA A 279 3.82 -20.00 -5.04
CA ALA A 279 2.42 -20.32 -5.26
C ALA A 279 1.48 -19.24 -4.70
N PRO A 280 0.36 -18.90 -5.39
CA PRO A 280 -0.66 -18.02 -4.86
C PRO A 280 -1.30 -18.53 -3.57
N GLY A 281 -1.70 -17.61 -2.69
CA GLY A 281 -2.57 -17.90 -1.56
C GLY A 281 -3.97 -18.35 -2.04
N ILE A 282 -4.58 -19.27 -1.32
CA ILE A 282 -5.89 -19.83 -1.65
C ILE A 282 -6.87 -19.55 -0.52
N VAL A 283 -8.01 -18.94 -0.85
CA VAL A 283 -9.14 -18.72 0.06
C VAL A 283 -10.21 -19.76 -0.23
N LEU A 284 -10.58 -20.56 0.79
CA LEU A 284 -11.66 -21.56 0.68
C LEU A 284 -12.99 -21.05 1.23
N ASP A 285 -12.94 -20.08 2.14
CA ASP A 285 -14.13 -19.45 2.72
C ASP A 285 -13.99 -17.91 2.64
N PRO A 286 -14.56 -17.30 1.61
CA PRO A 286 -14.50 -15.84 1.43
C PRO A 286 -15.39 -15.06 2.41
N THR A 287 -16.22 -15.74 3.21
CA THR A 287 -17.05 -15.12 4.26
C THR A 287 -16.33 -14.97 5.60
N ASP A 288 -15.16 -15.61 5.76
CA ASP A 288 -14.29 -15.40 6.91
C ASP A 288 -13.38 -14.20 6.70
N GLY A 289 -13.60 -13.11 7.47
CA GLY A 289 -12.85 -11.87 7.35
C GLY A 289 -11.35 -11.98 7.62
N HIS A 290 -10.85 -13.09 8.22
CA HIS A 290 -9.42 -13.33 8.36
C HIS A 290 -8.85 -14.20 7.22
N LEU A 291 -9.60 -15.19 6.74
CA LEU A 291 -9.12 -16.06 5.66
C LEU A 291 -9.07 -15.34 4.31
N VAL A 292 -9.99 -14.39 4.08
CA VAL A 292 -9.99 -13.54 2.86
C VAL A 292 -8.74 -12.64 2.76
N HIS A 293 -7.98 -12.48 3.84
CA HIS A 293 -6.69 -11.81 3.81
C HIS A 293 -5.70 -12.43 2.80
N LEU A 294 -5.80 -13.73 2.54
CA LEU A 294 -4.92 -14.42 1.58
C LEU A 294 -5.10 -13.92 0.13
N ASP A 295 -6.26 -13.36 -0.23
CA ASP A 295 -6.42 -12.67 -1.51
C ASP A 295 -5.59 -11.37 -1.56
N GLY A 296 -5.49 -10.68 -0.43
CA GLY A 296 -4.59 -9.54 -0.27
C GLY A 296 -3.12 -9.91 -0.37
N VAL A 297 -2.72 -11.11 0.08
CA VAL A 297 -1.34 -11.62 -0.13
C VAL A 297 -1.02 -11.70 -1.61
N ASN A 298 -1.94 -12.16 -2.46
CA ASN A 298 -1.71 -12.24 -3.89
C ASN A 298 -1.45 -10.84 -4.48
N LEU A 299 -2.29 -9.86 -4.17
CA LEU A 299 -2.11 -8.47 -4.61
C LEU A 299 -0.80 -7.87 -4.10
N SER A 300 -0.48 -8.06 -2.81
CA SER A 300 0.73 -7.50 -2.20
C SER A 300 2.01 -8.15 -2.71
N ARG A 301 2.01 -9.45 -2.97
CA ARG A 301 3.13 -10.14 -3.62
C ARG A 301 3.35 -9.60 -5.04
N ALA A 302 2.28 -9.43 -5.81
CA ALA A 302 2.37 -8.90 -7.17
C ALA A 302 3.05 -7.53 -7.21
N TRP A 303 2.60 -6.55 -6.40
CA TRP A 303 3.24 -5.22 -6.42
C TRP A 303 4.69 -5.24 -5.91
N ASN A 304 5.00 -6.11 -4.94
CA ASN A 304 6.39 -6.25 -4.49
C ASN A 304 7.28 -6.81 -5.59
N LEU A 305 6.82 -7.85 -6.29
CA LEU A 305 7.55 -8.46 -7.41
C LEU A 305 7.78 -7.45 -8.54
N GLN A 306 6.79 -6.61 -8.86
CA GLN A 306 6.93 -5.50 -9.82
C GLN A 306 8.03 -4.52 -9.39
N GLY A 307 7.98 -4.06 -8.13
CA GLY A 307 8.95 -3.11 -7.60
C GLY A 307 10.36 -3.68 -7.55
N ILE A 308 10.50 -4.95 -7.13
CA ILE A 308 11.78 -5.66 -7.10
C ILE A 308 12.35 -5.80 -8.51
N ALA A 309 11.56 -6.30 -9.47
CA ALA A 309 12.00 -6.48 -10.85
C ALA A 309 12.42 -5.15 -11.51
N ALA A 310 11.67 -4.06 -11.25
CA ALA A 310 11.97 -2.74 -11.78
C ALA A 310 13.26 -2.12 -11.20
N SER A 311 13.74 -2.62 -10.06
CA SER A 311 14.94 -2.12 -9.37
C SER A 311 16.21 -2.93 -9.70
N LEU A 312 16.08 -3.96 -10.51
CA LEU A 312 17.23 -4.77 -10.97
C LEU A 312 17.80 -4.23 -12.28
N PRO A 313 19.10 -4.46 -12.57
CA PRO A 313 19.67 -4.23 -13.89
C PRO A 313 18.86 -4.94 -14.98
N GLN A 314 18.72 -4.32 -16.15
CA GLN A 314 17.87 -4.85 -17.24
C GLN A 314 18.25 -6.26 -17.74
N ASP A 315 19.49 -6.67 -17.53
CA ASP A 315 20.04 -7.97 -17.90
C ASP A 315 20.08 -8.97 -16.73
N ASP A 316 19.50 -8.63 -15.58
CA ASP A 316 19.42 -9.54 -14.44
C ASP A 316 18.54 -10.76 -14.80
N PRO A 317 19.07 -12.00 -14.70
CA PRO A 317 18.36 -13.19 -15.16
C PRO A 317 17.09 -13.50 -14.35
N ARG A 318 16.97 -12.98 -13.12
CA ARG A 318 15.80 -13.19 -12.23
C ARG A 318 14.55 -12.44 -12.68
N ILE A 319 14.69 -11.39 -13.51
CA ILE A 319 13.55 -10.55 -13.94
C ILE A 319 12.47 -11.39 -14.62
N ALA A 320 12.83 -12.38 -15.42
CA ALA A 320 11.87 -13.23 -16.10
C ALA A 320 11.01 -14.03 -15.10
N SER A 321 11.61 -14.61 -14.06
CA SER A 321 10.89 -15.36 -13.01
C SER A 321 10.07 -14.45 -12.09
N LEU A 322 10.58 -13.26 -11.76
CA LEU A 322 9.85 -12.26 -11.00
C LEU A 322 8.58 -11.82 -11.73
N ASN A 323 8.67 -11.50 -13.02
CA ASN A 323 7.53 -11.10 -13.84
C ASN A 323 6.53 -12.24 -14.05
N ALA A 324 7.02 -13.49 -14.21
CA ALA A 324 6.16 -14.65 -14.35
C ALA A 324 5.34 -14.91 -13.07
N ALA A 325 5.97 -14.85 -11.91
CA ALA A 325 5.28 -14.95 -10.62
C ALA A 325 4.33 -13.77 -10.37
N GLU A 326 4.75 -12.55 -10.72
CA GLU A 326 3.91 -11.35 -10.64
C GLU A 326 2.60 -11.53 -11.42
N ALA A 327 2.67 -12.00 -12.66
CA ALA A 327 1.48 -12.20 -13.50
C ALA A 327 0.50 -13.19 -12.87
N VAL A 328 0.98 -14.31 -12.31
CA VAL A 328 0.14 -15.31 -11.64
C VAL A 328 -0.53 -14.75 -10.39
N HIS A 329 0.20 -13.99 -9.57
CA HIS A 329 -0.33 -13.37 -8.37
C HIS A 329 -1.30 -12.23 -8.69
N THR A 330 -1.04 -11.46 -9.73
CA THR A 330 -1.94 -10.42 -10.24
C THR A 330 -3.27 -11.01 -10.70
N GLU A 331 -3.24 -12.06 -11.53
CA GLU A 331 -4.45 -12.73 -12.00
C GLU A 331 -5.28 -13.24 -10.82
N ALA A 332 -4.66 -13.96 -9.89
CA ALA A 332 -5.34 -14.50 -8.71
C ALA A 332 -5.93 -13.39 -7.82
N GLY A 333 -5.15 -12.34 -7.51
CA GLY A 333 -5.58 -11.29 -6.61
C GLY A 333 -6.66 -10.37 -7.22
N VAL A 334 -6.54 -9.99 -8.49
CA VAL A 334 -7.54 -9.14 -9.16
C VAL A 334 -8.86 -9.90 -9.37
N ALA A 335 -8.80 -11.21 -9.67
CA ALA A 335 -10.01 -12.04 -9.80
C ALA A 335 -10.82 -12.14 -8.49
N ALA A 336 -10.16 -12.02 -7.33
CA ALA A 336 -10.82 -12.06 -6.02
C ALA A 336 -11.56 -10.76 -5.65
N VAL A 337 -11.30 -9.64 -6.35
CA VAL A 337 -11.97 -8.36 -6.06
C VAL A 337 -13.37 -8.37 -6.61
N SER A 338 -14.36 -8.61 -5.77
CA SER A 338 -15.78 -8.71 -6.12
C SER A 338 -16.67 -8.03 -5.08
N GLU A 339 -17.96 -7.83 -5.43
CA GLU A 339 -18.99 -7.28 -4.54
C GLU A 339 -19.69 -8.36 -3.68
N GLU A 340 -19.38 -9.65 -3.90
CA GLU A 340 -20.13 -10.76 -3.33
C GLU A 340 -20.05 -10.86 -1.82
N HIS A 341 -18.86 -10.56 -1.25
CA HIS A 341 -18.61 -10.66 0.18
C HIS A 341 -17.98 -9.38 0.73
N TYR A 342 -18.63 -8.78 1.73
CA TYR A 342 -18.17 -7.52 2.34
C TYR A 342 -16.81 -7.65 3.04
N GLU A 343 -16.50 -8.84 3.52
CA GLU A 343 -15.24 -9.19 4.19
C GLU A 343 -14.01 -8.88 3.33
N GLY A 344 -14.13 -9.01 2.01
CA GLY A 344 -13.08 -8.65 1.02
C GLY A 344 -13.36 -7.33 0.32
N SER A 345 -14.62 -7.07 -0.06
CA SER A 345 -14.98 -5.95 -0.95
C SER A 345 -14.64 -4.56 -0.37
N HIS A 346 -14.65 -4.40 0.95
CA HIS A 346 -14.40 -3.12 1.60
C HIS A 346 -12.92 -2.67 1.55
N TRP A 347 -11.97 -3.53 1.17
CA TRP A 347 -10.54 -3.18 1.18
C TRP A 347 -9.70 -3.72 0.00
N LEU A 348 -10.03 -4.90 -0.57
CA LEU A 348 -9.22 -5.51 -1.64
C LEU A 348 -9.10 -4.62 -2.88
N ALA A 349 -10.14 -3.83 -3.20
CA ALA A 349 -10.09 -2.90 -4.31
C ALA A 349 -8.95 -1.88 -4.19
N SER A 350 -8.61 -1.43 -2.97
CA SER A 350 -7.50 -0.50 -2.75
C SER A 350 -6.15 -1.15 -3.05
N PHE A 351 -6.00 -2.41 -2.68
CA PHE A 351 -4.80 -3.20 -3.00
C PHE A 351 -4.67 -3.44 -4.51
N ALA A 352 -5.79 -3.79 -5.17
CA ALA A 352 -5.80 -3.95 -6.61
C ALA A 352 -5.42 -2.64 -7.33
N VAL A 353 -6.00 -1.50 -6.92
CA VAL A 353 -5.65 -0.19 -7.50
C VAL A 353 -4.20 0.17 -7.23
N TYR A 354 -3.64 -0.13 -6.04
CA TYR A 354 -2.23 0.10 -5.74
C TYR A 354 -1.32 -0.66 -6.72
N LEU A 355 -1.67 -1.91 -7.03
CA LEU A 355 -0.98 -2.75 -8.00
C LEU A 355 -1.15 -2.22 -9.44
N VAL A 356 -2.40 -2.20 -9.94
CA VAL A 356 -2.66 -2.00 -11.38
C VAL A 356 -2.53 -0.55 -11.85
N SER A 357 -2.52 0.43 -10.92
CA SER A 357 -2.26 1.84 -11.26
C SER A 357 -0.77 2.17 -11.35
N GLY A 358 0.12 1.19 -11.20
CA GLY A 358 1.58 1.36 -11.25
C GLY A 358 2.17 2.06 -10.02
N LYS A 359 1.39 2.22 -8.93
CA LYS A 359 1.86 2.96 -7.74
C LYS A 359 3.10 2.36 -7.10
N ALA A 360 3.19 1.03 -7.08
CA ALA A 360 4.35 0.33 -6.54
C ALA A 360 5.67 0.65 -7.26
N ARG A 361 5.61 1.01 -8.56
CA ARG A 361 6.77 1.38 -9.38
C ARG A 361 7.17 2.85 -9.24
N GLU A 362 6.25 3.72 -8.80
CA GLU A 362 6.52 5.14 -8.58
C GLU A 362 7.46 5.39 -7.38
N ALA A 363 7.73 4.37 -6.58
CA ALA A 363 8.59 4.49 -5.41
C ALA A 363 9.99 4.95 -5.81
N HIS A 364 10.42 6.06 -5.23
CA HIS A 364 11.71 6.67 -5.57
C HIS A 364 12.86 5.80 -5.04
N THR A 365 13.73 5.37 -5.96
CA THR A 365 15.07 4.87 -5.61
C THR A 365 15.91 6.05 -5.08
N PRO A 366 16.82 5.84 -4.14
CA PRO A 366 17.70 6.89 -3.61
C PRO A 366 18.49 7.60 -4.67
#